data_abc5ae81815af38cb3f5b2e16cb52d01
#
_entry.id   abc5ae81815af38cb3f5b2e16cb52d01
#
_cell.length_a   1.000
_cell.length_b   1.000
_cell.length_c   1.000
_cell.angle_alpha   90.00
_cell.angle_beta   90.00
_cell.angle_gamma   90.00
#
_symmetry.space_group_name_H-M   'P 1'
#
loop_
_entity.id
_entity.type
_entity.pdbx_description
1 polymer ?
#
loop_
_entity_poly.entity_id
_entity_poly.type
_entity_poly.pdbx_seq_one_letter_code
_entity_poly.pdbx_strand_id
1 'polypeptide(L)'
;QRQMCIRDRTYVELANPVPVSEPGKIEVVELFWYGCPHCYAFEPTINPWAEKLPSDVNFRRIPAMFGGPWDAHGQLFLTLEAMGVEHKVHNAVFNAIQKEGKRLTKPDEMADFVATQGVDKDKFLATFNSFAIQGQIKQAKELAQKYGVQGVPTMIVNGKYRFDLGTTGGPEQTLNVADQLIAKERAAK
;
A
#
# COMPACT_ATOMS: atom_id res chain seq x y z
N GLN A 1 -0.74 -9.15 -39.05
CA GLN A 1 -0.23 -9.93 -37.90
C GLN A 1 -0.08 -9.03 -36.73
N ARG A 2 -0.90 -9.28 -35.75
CA ARG A 2 -1.11 -8.46 -34.58
C ARG A 2 0.18 -8.20 -33.84
N GLN A 3 0.54 -6.95 -33.73
CA GLN A 3 1.29 -6.45 -32.63
C GLN A 3 0.49 -6.81 -31.35
N MET A 4 0.70 -8.02 -30.89
CA MET A 4 0.31 -8.39 -29.54
C MET A 4 1.19 -7.55 -28.64
N CYS A 5 0.56 -6.55 -28.14
CA CYS A 5 1.17 -5.44 -27.47
C CYS A 5 2.06 -5.88 -26.32
N ILE A 6 3.26 -5.32 -26.32
CA ILE A 6 4.09 -5.12 -25.13
C ILE A 6 3.24 -4.74 -23.91
N ARG A 7 2.03 -4.20 -24.12
CA ARG A 7 1.02 -3.89 -23.09
C ARG A 7 0.56 -5.09 -22.26
N ASP A 8 0.47 -6.28 -22.84
CA ASP A 8 -0.02 -7.47 -22.13
C ASP A 8 1.02 -8.06 -21.17
N ARG A 9 2.26 -7.55 -21.18
CA ARG A 9 3.34 -8.00 -20.31
C ARG A 9 3.60 -7.06 -19.12
N THR A 10 3.06 -5.84 -19.14
CA THR A 10 3.34 -4.84 -18.12
C THR A 10 2.32 -4.86 -16.98
N TYR A 11 1.16 -5.41 -17.21
CA TYR A 11 0.11 -5.56 -16.19
C TYR A 11 -0.74 -6.80 -16.45
N VAL A 12 -1.42 -7.26 -15.41
CA VAL A 12 -2.39 -8.35 -15.46
C VAL A 12 -3.77 -7.75 -15.26
N GLU A 13 -4.69 -8.07 -16.17
CA GLU A 13 -6.10 -7.73 -16.00
C GLU A 13 -6.76 -8.82 -15.14
N LEU A 14 -7.34 -8.41 -14.00
CA LEU A 14 -7.95 -9.36 -13.08
C LEU A 14 -9.23 -9.96 -13.67
N ALA A 15 -9.36 -11.29 -13.57
CA ALA A 15 -10.56 -12.00 -14.06
C ALA A 15 -11.83 -11.54 -13.33
N ASN A 16 -11.71 -11.25 -12.04
CA ASN A 16 -12.79 -10.77 -11.19
C ASN A 16 -12.42 -9.42 -10.62
N PRO A 17 -12.91 -8.31 -11.21
CA PRO A 17 -12.63 -6.98 -10.67
C PRO A 17 -13.06 -6.86 -9.22
N VAL A 18 -12.22 -6.20 -8.42
CA VAL A 18 -12.49 -5.98 -6.99
C VAL A 18 -13.14 -4.61 -6.82
N PRO A 19 -14.27 -4.51 -6.09
CA PRO A 19 -14.90 -3.23 -5.84
C PRO A 19 -13.95 -2.23 -5.18
N VAL A 20 -14.02 -0.97 -5.63
CA VAL A 20 -13.22 0.11 -5.07
C VAL A 20 -13.82 0.60 -3.75
N SER A 21 -12.98 1.18 -2.87
CA SER A 21 -13.41 1.67 -1.56
C SER A 21 -14.24 2.95 -1.65
N GLU A 22 -14.01 3.77 -2.67
CA GLU A 22 -14.69 5.05 -2.85
C GLU A 22 -15.29 5.12 -4.27
N PRO A 23 -16.58 4.73 -4.44
CA PRO A 23 -17.23 4.81 -5.73
C PRO A 23 -17.22 6.23 -6.30
N GLY A 24 -17.01 6.33 -7.60
CA GLY A 24 -16.92 7.64 -8.29
C GLY A 24 -15.50 8.15 -8.46
N LYS A 25 -14.53 7.57 -7.76
CA LYS A 25 -13.12 7.88 -7.95
C LYS A 25 -12.37 6.69 -8.54
N ILE A 26 -11.30 6.98 -9.24
CA ILE A 26 -10.37 5.96 -9.74
C ILE A 26 -9.42 5.60 -8.60
N GLU A 27 -9.44 4.36 -8.17
CA GLU A 27 -8.63 3.89 -7.07
C GLU A 27 -7.26 3.42 -7.54
N VAL A 28 -6.21 3.87 -6.86
CA VAL A 28 -4.85 3.33 -7.02
C VAL A 28 -4.40 2.82 -5.66
N VAL A 29 -4.04 1.54 -5.61
CA VAL A 29 -3.57 0.88 -4.38
C VAL A 29 -2.11 0.51 -4.56
N GLU A 30 -1.31 0.81 -3.54
CA GLU A 30 0.01 0.20 -3.37
C GLU A 30 -0.08 -0.80 -2.22
N LEU A 31 0.19 -2.08 -2.51
CA LEU A 31 0.41 -3.06 -1.46
C LEU A 31 1.89 -3.04 -1.12
N PHE A 32 2.21 -2.91 0.16
CA PHE A 32 3.57 -2.71 0.62
C PHE A 32 3.81 -3.36 1.98
N TRP A 33 5.07 -3.40 2.38
CA TRP A 33 5.48 -3.81 3.72
C TRP A 33 6.59 -2.86 4.19
N TYR A 34 6.49 -2.34 5.41
CA TYR A 34 7.52 -1.48 5.99
C TYR A 34 8.91 -2.15 6.02
N GLY A 35 8.95 -3.47 6.12
CA GLY A 35 10.19 -4.25 6.15
C GLY A 35 10.76 -4.57 4.78
N CYS A 36 10.10 -4.17 3.70
CA CYS A 36 10.52 -4.47 2.34
C CYS A 36 11.51 -3.44 1.81
N PRO A 37 12.77 -3.84 1.48
CA PRO A 37 13.75 -2.89 0.93
C PRO A 37 13.32 -2.26 -0.39
N HIS A 38 12.66 -3.03 -1.26
CA HIS A 38 12.17 -2.50 -2.55
C HIS A 38 11.04 -1.49 -2.36
N CYS A 39 10.17 -1.70 -1.38
CA CYS A 39 9.14 -0.72 -1.02
C CYS A 39 9.79 0.57 -0.51
N TYR A 40 10.79 0.45 0.34
CA TYR A 40 11.54 1.60 0.85
C TYR A 40 12.23 2.38 -0.26
N ALA A 41 12.90 1.68 -1.17
CA ALA A 41 13.58 2.29 -2.32
C ALA A 41 12.60 2.96 -3.29
N PHE A 42 11.35 2.51 -3.33
CA PHE A 42 10.30 3.07 -4.18
C PHE A 42 9.71 4.38 -3.63
N GLU A 43 9.84 4.63 -2.33
CA GLU A 43 9.23 5.79 -1.67
C GLU A 43 9.59 7.14 -2.30
N PRO A 44 10.87 7.45 -2.61
CA PRO A 44 11.22 8.72 -3.23
C PRO A 44 10.58 8.95 -4.60
N THR A 45 10.19 7.88 -5.27
CA THR A 45 9.54 7.94 -6.58
C THR A 45 8.02 8.03 -6.47
N ILE A 46 7.41 7.16 -5.64
CA ILE A 46 5.95 7.10 -5.54
C ILE A 46 5.35 8.25 -4.72
N ASN A 47 6.01 8.71 -3.67
CA ASN A 47 5.42 9.73 -2.78
C ASN A 47 5.15 11.05 -3.51
N PRO A 48 6.11 11.65 -4.25
CA PRO A 48 5.81 12.85 -5.01
C PRO A 48 4.74 12.65 -6.08
N TRP A 49 4.73 11.49 -6.72
CA TRP A 49 3.72 11.14 -7.72
C TRP A 49 2.33 11.09 -7.08
N ALA A 50 2.19 10.43 -5.93
CA ALA A 50 0.91 10.30 -5.23
C ALA A 50 0.37 11.66 -4.79
N GLU A 51 1.25 12.55 -4.30
CA GLU A 51 0.87 13.89 -3.87
C GLU A 51 0.31 14.77 -5.00
N LYS A 52 0.70 14.48 -6.24
CA LYS A 52 0.28 15.26 -7.42
C LYS A 52 -0.93 14.67 -8.13
N LEU A 53 -1.52 13.59 -7.62
CA LEU A 53 -2.67 12.98 -8.26
C LEU A 53 -3.88 13.92 -8.23
N PRO A 54 -4.68 13.95 -9.33
CA PRO A 54 -5.90 14.75 -9.36
C PRO A 54 -6.93 14.28 -8.35
N SER A 55 -7.90 15.15 -8.06
CA SER A 55 -8.95 14.86 -7.06
C SER A 55 -9.88 13.70 -7.43
N ASP A 56 -9.92 13.31 -8.71
CA ASP A 56 -10.71 12.15 -9.16
C ASP A 56 -10.00 10.81 -8.94
N VAL A 57 -8.76 10.83 -8.43
CA VAL A 57 -7.98 9.63 -8.11
C VAL A 57 -7.86 9.50 -6.59
N ASN A 58 -8.20 8.32 -6.09
CA ASN A 58 -8.04 7.96 -4.69
C ASN A 58 -6.83 7.03 -4.56
N PHE A 59 -5.74 7.54 -3.99
CA PHE A 59 -4.56 6.72 -3.70
C PHE A 59 -4.62 6.21 -2.27
N ARG A 60 -4.38 4.91 -2.09
CA ARG A 60 -4.32 4.30 -0.77
C ARG A 60 -3.26 3.22 -0.72
N ARG A 61 -2.74 2.98 0.49
CA ARG A 61 -1.86 1.85 0.76
C ARG A 61 -2.59 0.78 1.53
N ILE A 62 -2.28 -0.47 1.21
CA ILE A 62 -2.76 -1.64 1.93
C ILE A 62 -1.53 -2.44 2.35
N PRO A 63 -1.40 -2.78 3.65
CA PRO A 63 -0.27 -3.60 4.06
C PRO A 63 -0.44 -5.03 3.58
N ALA A 64 0.61 -5.59 2.98
CA ALA A 64 0.64 -7.01 2.68
C ALA A 64 0.98 -7.76 3.97
N MET A 65 0.17 -8.74 4.32
CA MET A 65 0.26 -9.43 5.60
C MET A 65 0.42 -10.94 5.38
N PHE A 66 1.67 -11.35 5.17
CA PHE A 66 2.04 -12.74 4.84
C PHE A 66 2.58 -13.53 6.03
N GLY A 67 2.22 -13.14 7.25
CA GLY A 67 2.63 -13.81 8.49
C GLY A 67 3.82 -13.14 9.18
N GLY A 68 4.11 -13.52 10.42
CA GLY A 68 5.27 -13.05 11.18
C GLY A 68 5.39 -11.51 11.23
N PRO A 69 6.59 -10.96 10.91
CA PRO A 69 6.81 -9.51 10.92
C PRO A 69 5.91 -8.75 9.95
N TRP A 70 5.48 -9.38 8.86
CA TRP A 70 4.53 -8.77 7.93
C TRP A 70 3.21 -8.42 8.61
N ASP A 71 2.69 -9.34 9.40
CA ASP A 71 1.44 -9.13 10.14
C ASP A 71 1.60 -8.08 11.22
N ALA A 72 2.71 -8.11 11.96
CA ALA A 72 3.00 -7.11 12.98
C ALA A 72 3.06 -5.70 12.38
N HIS A 73 3.80 -5.53 11.31
CA HIS A 73 3.95 -4.23 10.63
C HIS A 73 2.65 -3.80 9.94
N GLY A 74 1.87 -4.75 9.43
CA GLY A 74 0.56 -4.45 8.87
C GLY A 74 -0.42 -3.94 9.91
N GLN A 75 -0.45 -4.54 11.08
CA GLN A 75 -1.26 -4.06 12.20
C GLN A 75 -0.81 -2.68 12.68
N LEU A 76 0.49 -2.44 12.71
CA LEU A 76 1.05 -1.10 13.00
C LEU A 76 0.53 -0.06 12.00
N PHE A 77 0.61 -0.36 10.72
CA PHE A 77 0.11 0.54 9.66
C PHE A 77 -1.38 0.83 9.83
N LEU A 78 -2.18 -0.21 9.99
CA LEU A 78 -3.65 -0.08 10.11
C LEU A 78 -4.04 0.70 11.36
N THR A 79 -3.31 0.53 12.45
CA THR A 79 -3.52 1.28 13.70
C THR A 79 -3.25 2.76 13.49
N LEU A 80 -2.11 3.10 12.90
CA LEU A 80 -1.74 4.49 12.63
C LEU A 80 -2.71 5.15 11.64
N GLU A 81 -3.17 4.40 10.64
CA GLU A 81 -4.16 4.88 9.68
C GLU A 81 -5.50 5.15 10.36
N ALA A 82 -5.97 4.23 11.21
CA ALA A 82 -7.21 4.40 11.97
C ALA A 82 -7.16 5.61 12.91
N MET A 83 -5.98 5.93 13.43
CA MET A 83 -5.76 7.13 14.26
C MET A 83 -5.62 8.41 13.44
N GLY A 84 -5.55 8.31 12.11
CA GLY A 84 -5.37 9.46 11.22
C GLY A 84 -3.96 10.05 11.25
N VAL A 85 -2.97 9.32 11.72
CA VAL A 85 -1.58 9.82 11.90
C VAL A 85 -0.56 9.12 11.01
N GLU A 86 -0.94 8.08 10.28
CA GLU A 86 0.02 7.29 9.49
C GLU A 86 0.82 8.18 8.52
N HIS A 87 0.15 9.07 7.80
CA HIS A 87 0.81 9.96 6.85
C HIS A 87 1.89 10.85 7.47
N LYS A 88 1.77 11.17 8.76
CA LYS A 88 2.76 11.99 9.48
C LYS A 88 3.99 11.20 9.87
N VAL A 89 3.84 9.90 10.12
CA VAL A 89 4.92 9.06 10.66
C VAL A 89 5.41 8.01 9.68
N HIS A 90 4.86 7.97 8.48
CA HIS A 90 5.14 6.96 7.44
C HIS A 90 6.65 6.84 7.18
N ASN A 91 7.31 7.95 6.90
CA ASN A 91 8.74 7.96 6.64
C ASN A 91 9.56 7.58 7.87
N ALA A 92 9.13 8.03 9.06
CA ALA A 92 9.82 7.71 10.31
C ALA A 92 9.77 6.22 10.62
N VAL A 93 8.65 5.55 10.39
CA VAL A 93 8.50 4.11 10.57
C VAL A 93 9.40 3.36 9.58
N PHE A 94 9.36 3.71 8.30
CA PHE A 94 10.24 3.11 7.30
C PHE A 94 11.71 3.28 7.67
N ASN A 95 12.14 4.48 8.04
CA ASN A 95 13.52 4.75 8.42
C ASN A 95 13.95 3.97 9.65
N ALA A 96 13.08 3.87 10.65
CA ALA A 96 13.37 3.11 11.86
C ALA A 96 13.66 1.64 11.56
N ILE A 97 12.88 1.03 10.70
CA ILE A 97 13.04 -0.37 10.32
C ILE A 97 14.21 -0.55 9.35
N GLN A 98 14.29 0.28 8.31
CA GLN A 98 15.24 0.08 7.19
C GLN A 98 16.63 0.61 7.47
N LYS A 99 16.76 1.74 8.21
CA LYS A 99 18.04 2.39 8.49
C LYS A 99 18.54 2.17 9.92
N GLU A 100 17.63 2.20 10.90
CA GLU A 100 17.99 2.14 12.30
C GLU A 100 17.97 0.73 12.87
N GLY A 101 17.51 -0.27 12.07
CA GLY A 101 17.49 -1.67 12.47
C GLY A 101 16.49 -2.00 13.56
N LYS A 102 15.50 -1.16 13.79
CA LYS A 102 14.43 -1.42 14.75
C LYS A 102 13.49 -2.47 14.18
N ARG A 103 13.13 -3.46 14.98
CA ARG A 103 12.25 -4.53 14.51
C ARG A 103 10.79 -4.11 14.47
N LEU A 104 10.34 -3.37 15.49
CA LEU A 104 8.95 -2.90 15.63
C LEU A 104 7.93 -4.03 15.44
N THR A 105 8.16 -5.16 16.09
CA THR A 105 7.30 -6.34 15.97
C THR A 105 6.43 -6.58 17.20
N LYS A 106 6.68 -5.85 18.29
CA LYS A 106 5.93 -5.97 19.54
C LYS A 106 5.15 -4.69 19.83
N PRO A 107 3.92 -4.80 20.37
CA PRO A 107 3.08 -3.62 20.64
C PRO A 107 3.75 -2.55 21.50
N ASP A 108 4.43 -2.94 22.57
CA ASP A 108 5.11 -1.98 23.46
C ASP A 108 6.25 -1.25 22.76
N GLU A 109 7.02 -1.97 21.96
CA GLU A 109 8.10 -1.41 21.14
C GLU A 109 7.57 -0.39 20.13
N MET A 110 6.47 -0.74 19.46
CA MET A 110 5.78 0.16 18.54
C MET A 110 5.26 1.40 19.25
N ALA A 111 4.62 1.21 20.41
CA ALA A 111 4.05 2.31 21.19
C ALA A 111 5.14 3.29 21.66
N ASP A 112 6.25 2.77 22.13
CA ASP A 112 7.41 3.59 22.56
C ASP A 112 7.97 4.38 21.38
N PHE A 113 8.10 3.75 20.22
CA PHE A 113 8.59 4.42 19.03
C PHE A 113 7.65 5.52 18.54
N VAL A 114 6.37 5.24 18.40
CA VAL A 114 5.41 6.23 17.89
C VAL A 114 5.22 7.39 18.88
N ALA A 115 5.43 7.16 20.18
CA ALA A 115 5.45 8.23 21.18
C ALA A 115 6.56 9.25 20.90
N THR A 116 7.72 8.81 20.40
CA THR A 116 8.80 9.72 20.01
C THR A 116 8.42 10.58 18.80
N GLN A 117 7.40 10.18 18.05
CA GLN A 117 6.91 10.89 16.88
C GLN A 117 5.66 11.74 17.19
N GLY A 118 5.33 11.91 18.46
CA GLY A 118 4.20 12.72 18.88
C GLY A 118 2.85 12.01 18.87
N VAL A 119 2.84 10.68 18.75
CA VAL A 119 1.61 9.87 18.81
C VAL A 119 1.36 9.45 20.25
N ASP A 120 0.12 9.62 20.73
CA ASP A 120 -0.28 9.21 22.08
C ASP A 120 -0.15 7.70 22.26
N LYS A 121 0.71 7.29 23.19
CA LYS A 121 1.03 5.88 23.45
C LYS A 121 -0.19 5.06 23.86
N ASP A 122 -0.99 5.61 24.78
CA ASP A 122 -2.16 4.90 25.32
C ASP A 122 -3.25 4.75 24.27
N LYS A 123 -3.49 5.79 23.48
CA LYS A 123 -4.44 5.73 22.36
C LYS A 123 -3.96 4.75 21.30
N PHE A 124 -2.67 4.72 21.03
CA PHE A 124 -2.09 3.76 20.08
C PHE A 124 -2.37 2.33 20.53
N LEU A 125 -2.05 1.99 21.79
CA LEU A 125 -2.25 0.64 22.32
C LEU A 125 -3.74 0.25 22.35
N ALA A 126 -4.62 1.18 22.74
CA ALA A 126 -6.05 0.95 22.76
C ALA A 126 -6.59 0.65 21.35
N THR A 127 -6.14 1.42 20.35
CA THR A 127 -6.53 1.21 18.96
C THR A 127 -5.96 -0.09 18.41
N PHE A 128 -4.69 -0.35 18.66
CA PHE A 128 -3.99 -1.56 18.23
C PHE A 128 -4.70 -2.83 18.69
N ASN A 129 -5.20 -2.83 19.94
CA ASN A 129 -5.88 -3.97 20.54
C ASN A 129 -7.40 -3.94 20.31
N SER A 130 -7.92 -3.02 19.51
CA SER A 130 -9.35 -2.88 19.31
C SER A 130 -9.92 -3.97 18.39
N PHE A 131 -11.20 -4.24 18.57
CA PHE A 131 -11.95 -5.15 17.70
C PHE A 131 -11.98 -4.65 16.25
N ALA A 132 -12.10 -3.35 16.05
CA ALA A 132 -12.14 -2.73 14.73
C ALA A 132 -10.87 -3.03 13.92
N ILE A 133 -9.70 -3.02 14.56
CA ILE A 133 -8.43 -3.33 13.88
C ILE A 133 -8.40 -4.80 13.43
N GLN A 134 -8.96 -5.72 14.20
CA GLN A 134 -9.03 -7.13 13.79
C GLN A 134 -9.84 -7.29 12.50
N GLY A 135 -10.92 -6.54 12.35
CA GLY A 135 -11.71 -6.50 11.11
C GLY A 135 -10.94 -5.93 9.93
N GLN A 136 -10.15 -4.89 10.17
CA GLN A 136 -9.31 -4.28 9.12
C GLN A 136 -8.16 -5.20 8.69
N ILE A 137 -7.57 -5.95 9.62
CA ILE A 137 -6.57 -6.98 9.30
C ILE A 137 -7.17 -8.02 8.36
N LYS A 138 -8.34 -8.54 8.72
CA LYS A 138 -9.04 -9.53 7.91
C LYS A 138 -9.33 -8.98 6.50
N GLN A 139 -9.82 -7.77 6.41
CA GLN A 139 -10.11 -7.11 5.14
C GLN A 139 -8.85 -6.93 4.28
N ALA A 140 -7.75 -6.51 4.87
CA ALA A 140 -6.49 -6.34 4.15
C ALA A 140 -5.99 -7.67 3.56
N LYS A 141 -6.07 -8.75 4.35
CA LYS A 141 -5.70 -10.09 3.88
C LYS A 141 -6.59 -10.58 2.75
N GLU A 142 -7.90 -10.36 2.87
CA GLU A 142 -8.86 -10.74 1.82
C GLU A 142 -8.61 -9.96 0.52
N LEU A 143 -8.34 -8.67 0.60
CA LEU A 143 -8.04 -7.84 -0.57
C LEU A 143 -6.77 -8.32 -1.28
N ALA A 144 -5.70 -8.59 -0.54
CA ALA A 144 -4.47 -9.12 -1.12
C ALA A 144 -4.71 -10.42 -1.88
N GLN A 145 -5.55 -11.30 -1.33
CA GLN A 145 -5.94 -12.55 -2.00
C GLN A 145 -6.74 -12.28 -3.28
N LYS A 146 -7.74 -11.42 -3.20
CA LYS A 146 -8.59 -11.08 -4.36
C LYS A 146 -7.80 -10.44 -5.49
N TYR A 147 -6.81 -9.61 -5.15
CA TYR A 147 -5.91 -9.01 -6.13
C TYR A 147 -4.87 -10.02 -6.67
N GLY A 148 -4.70 -11.15 -6.02
CA GLY A 148 -3.68 -12.13 -6.39
C GLY A 148 -2.26 -11.67 -6.11
N VAL A 149 -2.05 -10.89 -5.04
CA VAL A 149 -0.74 -10.33 -4.68
C VAL A 149 0.15 -11.42 -4.11
N GLN A 150 1.36 -11.55 -4.66
CA GLN A 150 2.36 -12.54 -4.23
C GLN A 150 3.66 -11.91 -3.73
N GLY A 151 3.80 -10.62 -3.88
CA GLY A 151 4.99 -9.88 -3.46
C GLY A 151 4.72 -8.39 -3.41
N VAL A 152 5.70 -7.62 -2.95
CA VAL A 152 5.59 -6.18 -2.79
C VAL A 152 6.83 -5.46 -3.30
N PRO A 153 6.71 -4.19 -3.75
CA PRO A 153 5.47 -3.46 -3.90
C PRO A 153 4.65 -3.97 -5.09
N THR A 154 3.34 -3.97 -4.94
CA THR A 154 2.41 -4.30 -6.03
C THR A 154 1.38 -3.18 -6.14
N MET A 155 1.07 -2.79 -7.38
CA MET A 155 0.11 -1.74 -7.67
C MET A 155 -1.17 -2.33 -8.24
N ILE A 156 -2.29 -1.75 -7.85
CA ILE A 156 -3.61 -2.11 -8.37
C ILE A 156 -4.31 -0.83 -8.82
N VAL A 157 -4.78 -0.77 -10.05
CA VAL A 157 -5.60 0.34 -10.54
C VAL A 157 -7.05 -0.10 -10.69
N ASN A 158 -7.91 0.61 -10.00
CA ASN A 158 -9.37 0.50 -10.06
C ASN A 158 -9.91 -0.92 -9.80
N GLY A 159 -9.18 -1.70 -9.00
CA GLY A 159 -9.55 -3.10 -8.72
C GLY A 159 -9.49 -4.03 -9.92
N LYS A 160 -8.94 -3.58 -11.05
CA LYS A 160 -8.96 -4.29 -12.33
C LYS A 160 -7.59 -4.72 -12.82
N TYR A 161 -6.54 -3.96 -12.52
CA TYR A 161 -5.21 -4.16 -13.11
C TYR A 161 -4.17 -4.28 -12.03
N ARG A 162 -3.34 -5.31 -12.12
CA ARG A 162 -2.23 -5.57 -11.20
C ARG A 162 -0.90 -5.49 -11.95
N PHE A 163 0.05 -4.78 -11.38
CA PHE A 163 1.40 -4.64 -11.95
C PHE A 163 2.41 -4.35 -10.84
N ASP A 164 3.69 -4.51 -11.14
CA ASP A 164 4.76 -4.31 -10.18
C ASP A 164 6.06 -3.83 -10.86
N LEU A 165 7.12 -3.66 -10.08
CA LEU A 165 8.42 -3.20 -10.57
C LEU A 165 9.01 -4.16 -11.61
N GLY A 166 8.83 -5.47 -11.38
CA GLY A 166 9.36 -6.49 -12.28
C GLY A 166 8.64 -6.54 -13.62
N THR A 167 7.31 -6.42 -13.63
CA THR A 167 6.53 -6.50 -14.87
C THR A 167 6.66 -5.25 -15.72
N THR A 168 6.91 -4.09 -15.10
CA THR A 168 6.97 -2.81 -15.81
C THR A 168 8.38 -2.39 -16.19
N GLY A 169 9.40 -2.87 -15.47
CA GLY A 169 10.80 -2.58 -15.74
C GLY A 169 11.46 -1.60 -14.77
N GLY A 170 10.77 -1.17 -13.71
CA GLY A 170 11.36 -0.32 -12.69
C GLY A 170 10.38 0.68 -12.07
N PRO A 171 10.85 1.53 -11.12
CA PRO A 171 9.99 2.45 -10.39
C PRO A 171 9.26 3.46 -11.27
N GLU A 172 9.96 4.16 -12.15
CA GLU A 172 9.35 5.17 -13.02
C GLU A 172 8.40 4.53 -14.03
N GLN A 173 8.79 3.40 -14.60
CA GLN A 173 7.97 2.64 -15.54
C GLN A 173 6.68 2.16 -14.88
N THR A 174 6.75 1.76 -13.60
CA THR A 174 5.57 1.38 -12.81
C THR A 174 4.58 2.54 -12.73
N LEU A 175 5.04 3.75 -12.44
CA LEU A 175 4.17 4.91 -12.36
C LEU A 175 3.65 5.36 -13.73
N ASN A 176 4.42 5.16 -14.79
CA ASN A 176 3.96 5.41 -16.16
C ASN A 176 2.79 4.49 -16.52
N VAL A 177 2.89 3.21 -16.15
CA VAL A 177 1.79 2.24 -16.35
C VAL A 177 0.57 2.66 -15.53
N ALA A 178 0.77 3.08 -14.28
CA ALA A 178 -0.33 3.60 -13.45
C ALA A 178 -1.02 4.78 -14.13
N ASP A 179 -0.26 5.75 -14.64
CA ASP A 179 -0.82 6.92 -15.33
C ASP A 179 -1.64 6.52 -16.57
N GLN A 180 -1.14 5.56 -17.36
CA GLN A 180 -1.85 5.06 -18.53
C GLN A 180 -3.17 4.38 -18.15
N LEU A 181 -3.17 3.57 -17.09
CA LEU A 181 -4.35 2.87 -16.63
C LEU A 181 -5.37 3.83 -16.00
N ILE A 182 -4.91 4.83 -15.27
CA ILE A 182 -5.76 5.92 -14.75
C ILE A 182 -6.48 6.63 -15.91
N ALA A 183 -5.72 7.00 -16.94
CA ALA A 183 -6.28 7.67 -18.13
C ALA A 183 -7.30 6.78 -18.83
N LYS A 184 -7.02 5.49 -18.94
CA LYS A 184 -7.93 4.50 -19.54
C LYS A 184 -9.24 4.41 -18.76
N GLU A 185 -9.16 4.34 -17.43
CA GLU A 185 -10.35 4.26 -16.58
C GLU A 185 -11.13 5.57 -16.53
N ARG A 186 -10.44 6.69 -16.62
CA ARG A 186 -11.09 8.00 -16.71
C ARG A 186 -11.90 8.12 -18.01
N ALA A 187 -11.36 7.64 -19.12
CA ALA A 187 -12.05 7.66 -20.42
C ALA A 187 -13.24 6.70 -20.47
N ALA A 188 -13.26 5.67 -19.63
CA ALA A 188 -14.35 4.68 -19.59
C ALA A 188 -15.54 5.13 -18.71
N LYS A 189 -15.42 6.24 -18.00
CA LYS A 189 -16.51 6.78 -17.16
C LYS A 189 -17.60 7.43 -17.97
#